data_9450af4b096ffe4bbc8eff725cf405f3
#
_entry.id   9450af4b096ffe4bbc8eff725cf405f3
#
_cell.length_a   1.000
_cell.length_b   1.000
_cell.length_c   1.000
_cell.angle_alpha   90.00
_cell.angle_beta   90.00
_cell.angle_gamma   90.00
#
_symmetry.space_group_name_H-M   'P 1'
#
loop_
_entity.id
_entity.type
_entity.pdbx_description
1 polymer ?
#
loop_
_entity_poly.entity_id
_entity_poly.type
_entity_poly.pdbx_seq_one_letter_code
_entity_poly.pdbx_strand_id
1 'polypeptide(L)'
;VVWTDYLLALPITLLALFALGILLIDLMLPKEMKWANALTAMAGVAFSAGGVYKIDLWMRASHLPLQLGFMGTMLVDHFAIYFWCLFLAATAVAILMSVSYLETEHENHGEYYALMLLAVAGMMCMAAGFDIVLIFIGLELMAISTYVLVGFLRRDRRSNEAALKYLLLGAFSSGIFAYGLSLIYGLTGTTNLYQIGLRLTPLVQNSQYKPLAIIALLTTITGLLFKIAAIPFHQWAPDAYEGAPTSITGFMSVAVKAAGWAMLLRILGFTYTFDGRVVSWGLISMRPVYVPLLVFVSIATMTGANFAALTQTNTKRLLAYSSIAHVGYMLLGLIAGTATQLNADGIKGILIYLLVYTFMNLGAFAVITSLRHRNVIGDELDDLNGLYSRAPVEAVLMLVFMLSLAGIPPLAGFWGKYFIFLSLIETGHYVLASLGVLYSVFGLYYYLKIANAMFMGKVEKGEERLPISVTMRAALGLTGLATLYIGILPNQFIELVNWALGIVQNPAVAKLTH
;
A
#
# COMPACT_ATOMS: atom_id res chain seq x y z
N VAL A 1 24.87 -19.84 3.87
CA VAL A 1 24.30 -19.14 2.71
C VAL A 1 24.45 -20.07 1.51
N VAL A 2 23.33 -20.42 0.90
CA VAL A 2 23.26 -21.33 -0.25
C VAL A 2 22.98 -20.49 -1.51
N TRP A 3 23.32 -20.99 -2.69
CA TRP A 3 23.06 -20.28 -3.96
C TRP A 3 21.60 -19.81 -4.12
N THR A 4 20.66 -20.57 -3.60
CA THR A 4 19.23 -20.19 -3.58
C THR A 4 18.98 -18.89 -2.79
N ASP A 5 19.71 -18.62 -1.71
CA ASP A 5 19.57 -17.39 -0.93
C ASP A 5 19.87 -16.14 -1.78
N TYR A 6 20.95 -16.21 -2.61
CA TYR A 6 21.27 -15.11 -3.53
C TYR A 6 20.21 -14.89 -4.59
N LEU A 7 19.59 -15.98 -5.10
CA LEU A 7 18.50 -15.88 -6.06
C LEU A 7 17.29 -15.19 -5.44
N LEU A 8 16.91 -15.58 -4.22
CA LEU A 8 15.75 -15.00 -3.51
C LEU A 8 15.94 -13.52 -3.17
N ALA A 9 17.17 -13.11 -2.83
CA ALA A 9 17.49 -11.71 -2.55
C ALA A 9 17.72 -10.86 -3.81
N LEU A 10 17.83 -11.47 -4.99
CA LEU A 10 18.22 -10.78 -6.24
C LEU A 10 17.38 -9.53 -6.54
N PRO A 11 16.04 -9.55 -6.46
CA PRO A 11 15.23 -8.35 -6.76
C PRO A 11 15.54 -7.19 -5.82
N ILE A 12 15.73 -7.47 -4.52
CA ILE A 12 16.01 -6.48 -3.48
C ILE A 12 17.42 -5.91 -3.67
N THR A 13 18.41 -6.77 -3.92
CA THR A 13 19.80 -6.35 -4.12
C THR A 13 19.96 -5.53 -5.40
N LEU A 14 19.24 -5.85 -6.48
CA LEU A 14 19.23 -5.05 -7.70
C LEU A 14 18.73 -3.62 -7.42
N LEU A 15 17.61 -3.45 -6.69
CA LEU A 15 17.13 -2.12 -6.34
C LEU A 15 18.17 -1.33 -5.54
N ALA A 16 18.82 -1.97 -4.56
CA ALA A 16 19.86 -1.31 -3.77
C ALA A 16 21.09 -0.93 -4.62
N LEU A 17 21.51 -1.79 -5.53
CA LEU A 17 22.64 -1.51 -6.44
C LEU A 17 22.31 -0.36 -7.41
N PHE A 18 21.10 -0.34 -7.99
CA PHE A 18 20.66 0.77 -8.83
C PHE A 18 20.52 2.07 -8.04
N ALA A 19 20.05 2.04 -6.79
CA ALA A 19 19.98 3.21 -5.92
C ALA A 19 21.38 3.81 -5.66
N LEU A 20 22.36 2.96 -5.31
CA LEU A 20 23.75 3.38 -5.15
C LEU A 20 24.35 3.87 -6.48
N GLY A 21 24.05 3.18 -7.59
CA GLY A 21 24.47 3.58 -8.93
C GLY A 21 23.96 4.96 -9.32
N ILE A 22 22.71 5.27 -9.03
CA ILE A 22 22.12 6.61 -9.28
C ILE A 22 22.87 7.68 -8.51
N LEU A 23 23.21 7.47 -7.23
CA LEU A 23 23.97 8.45 -6.45
C LEU A 23 25.35 8.74 -7.05
N LEU A 24 26.04 7.72 -7.58
CA LEU A 24 27.33 7.88 -8.24
C LEU A 24 27.18 8.56 -9.61
N ILE A 25 26.20 8.15 -10.40
CA ILE A 25 25.94 8.72 -11.73
C ILE A 25 25.52 10.18 -11.60
N ASP A 26 24.69 10.53 -10.61
CA ASP A 26 24.21 11.90 -10.40
C ASP A 26 25.34 12.90 -10.16
N LEU A 27 26.42 12.50 -9.50
CA LEU A 27 27.61 13.33 -9.30
C LEU A 27 28.32 13.68 -10.60
N MET A 28 28.21 12.82 -11.64
CA MET A 28 28.87 12.98 -12.93
C MET A 28 27.98 13.68 -13.97
N LEU A 29 26.66 13.70 -13.75
CA LEU A 29 25.71 14.23 -14.72
C LEU A 29 25.64 15.76 -14.66
N PRO A 30 25.75 16.47 -15.82
CA PRO A 30 25.44 17.89 -15.90
C PRO A 30 23.95 18.13 -15.65
N LYS A 31 23.60 19.38 -15.28
CA LYS A 31 22.23 19.73 -14.88
C LYS A 31 21.18 19.42 -15.95
N GLU A 32 21.53 19.58 -17.23
CA GLU A 32 20.62 19.32 -18.36
C GLU A 32 20.32 17.84 -18.57
N MET A 33 21.16 16.94 -18.04
CA MET A 33 21.02 15.48 -18.20
C MET A 33 20.49 14.77 -16.95
N LYS A 34 20.04 15.51 -15.92
CA LYS A 34 19.52 14.91 -14.67
C LYS A 34 18.28 14.01 -14.87
N TRP A 35 17.58 14.12 -16.00
CA TRP A 35 16.52 13.19 -16.40
C TRP A 35 17.00 11.73 -16.52
N ALA A 36 18.30 11.51 -16.76
CA ALA A 36 18.89 10.17 -16.83
C ALA A 36 18.78 9.40 -15.50
N ASN A 37 18.70 10.09 -14.36
CA ASN A 37 18.45 9.47 -13.06
C ASN A 37 17.10 8.73 -13.02
N ALA A 38 16.04 9.33 -13.60
CA ALA A 38 14.73 8.69 -13.71
C ALA A 38 14.80 7.44 -14.62
N LEU A 39 15.54 7.51 -15.73
CA LEU A 39 15.73 6.37 -16.62
C LEU A 39 16.49 5.23 -15.92
N THR A 40 17.54 5.57 -15.17
CA THR A 40 18.30 4.58 -14.38
C THR A 40 17.42 3.96 -13.29
N ALA A 41 16.58 4.74 -12.62
CA ALA A 41 15.63 4.23 -11.64
C ALA A 41 14.60 3.29 -12.28
N MET A 42 14.07 3.67 -13.45
CA MET A 42 13.15 2.80 -14.20
C MET A 42 13.82 1.50 -14.65
N ALA A 43 15.09 1.56 -15.08
CA ALA A 43 15.88 0.36 -15.36
C ALA A 43 16.03 -0.51 -14.10
N GLY A 44 16.32 0.08 -12.94
CA GLY A 44 16.37 -0.64 -11.66
C GLY A 44 15.07 -1.39 -11.33
N VAL A 45 13.92 -0.72 -11.53
CA VAL A 45 12.61 -1.35 -11.39
C VAL A 45 12.40 -2.50 -12.38
N ALA A 46 12.78 -2.30 -13.64
CA ALA A 46 12.65 -3.32 -14.69
C ALA A 46 13.55 -4.55 -14.43
N PHE A 47 14.80 -4.33 -14.04
CA PHE A 47 15.72 -5.44 -13.69
C PHE A 47 15.26 -6.19 -12.44
N SER A 48 14.76 -5.47 -11.42
CA SER A 48 14.17 -6.10 -10.24
C SER A 48 12.93 -6.94 -10.61
N ALA A 49 12.04 -6.42 -11.48
CA ALA A 49 10.90 -7.18 -11.99
C ALA A 49 11.33 -8.43 -12.76
N GLY A 50 12.39 -8.35 -13.56
CA GLY A 50 13.03 -9.50 -14.20
C GLY A 50 13.55 -10.53 -13.20
N GLY A 51 14.11 -10.06 -12.07
CA GLY A 51 14.53 -10.92 -10.95
C GLY A 51 13.35 -11.64 -10.31
N VAL A 52 12.25 -10.93 -10.06
CA VAL A 52 10.98 -11.51 -9.52
C VAL A 52 10.43 -12.58 -10.49
N TYR A 53 10.37 -12.26 -11.77
CA TYR A 53 9.92 -13.21 -12.80
C TYR A 53 10.81 -14.47 -12.86
N LYS A 54 12.13 -14.31 -12.75
CA LYS A 54 13.07 -15.45 -12.71
C LYS A 54 12.83 -16.34 -11.50
N ILE A 55 12.53 -15.77 -10.33
CA ILE A 55 12.19 -16.52 -9.12
C ILE A 55 10.89 -17.31 -9.34
N ASP A 56 9.86 -16.68 -9.88
CA ASP A 56 8.56 -17.33 -10.16
C ASP A 56 8.75 -18.50 -11.13
N LEU A 57 9.50 -18.33 -12.23
CA LEU A 57 9.81 -19.40 -13.16
C LEU A 57 10.57 -20.54 -12.50
N TRP A 58 11.56 -20.24 -11.66
CA TRP A 58 12.33 -21.25 -10.94
C TRP A 58 11.45 -22.03 -9.95
N MET A 59 10.58 -21.35 -9.20
CA MET A 59 9.65 -21.97 -8.26
C MET A 59 8.66 -22.90 -8.99
N ARG A 60 8.12 -22.48 -10.12
CA ARG A 60 7.24 -23.32 -10.97
C ARG A 60 7.95 -24.55 -11.52
N ALA A 61 9.18 -24.37 -12.03
CA ALA A 61 9.97 -25.47 -12.57
C ALA A 61 10.38 -26.50 -11.49
N SER A 62 10.56 -26.03 -10.25
CA SER A 62 10.90 -26.87 -9.11
C SER A 62 9.68 -27.42 -8.37
N HIS A 63 8.46 -27.11 -8.80
CA HIS A 63 7.19 -27.44 -8.14
C HIS A 63 7.12 -27.02 -6.66
N LEU A 64 7.80 -25.90 -6.31
CA LEU A 64 7.85 -25.37 -4.95
C LEU A 64 6.90 -24.18 -4.80
N PRO A 65 5.86 -24.26 -3.95
CA PRO A 65 4.91 -23.15 -3.74
C PRO A 65 5.47 -22.06 -2.82
N LEU A 66 6.54 -22.35 -2.10
CA LEU A 66 7.24 -21.42 -1.21
C LEU A 66 8.71 -21.84 -1.08
N GLN A 67 9.57 -20.86 -0.77
CA GLN A 67 10.98 -21.08 -0.53
C GLN A 67 11.46 -20.27 0.68
N LEU A 68 12.12 -20.96 1.60
CA LEU A 68 12.81 -20.33 2.72
C LEU A 68 14.26 -20.00 2.32
N GLY A 69 14.70 -18.79 2.61
CA GLY A 69 16.07 -18.32 2.43
C GLY A 69 16.68 -17.83 3.73
N PHE A 70 18.00 -17.72 3.74
CA PHE A 70 18.77 -17.17 4.86
C PHE A 70 18.42 -17.81 6.21
N MET A 71 18.49 -19.14 6.27
CA MET A 71 18.14 -19.94 7.46
C MET A 71 16.69 -19.71 7.96
N GLY A 72 15.74 -19.42 7.06
CA GLY A 72 14.34 -19.24 7.40
C GLY A 72 13.95 -17.83 7.87
N THR A 73 14.83 -16.83 7.70
CA THR A 73 14.49 -15.44 7.98
C THR A 73 13.62 -14.82 6.88
N MET A 74 13.74 -15.31 5.65
CA MET A 74 13.03 -14.85 4.47
C MET A 74 12.16 -15.96 3.89
N LEU A 75 10.89 -15.66 3.63
CA LEU A 75 9.93 -16.55 2.98
C LEU A 75 9.48 -15.91 1.67
N VAL A 76 9.92 -16.48 0.56
CA VAL A 76 9.42 -16.11 -0.76
C VAL A 76 8.36 -17.12 -1.17
N ASP A 77 7.14 -16.68 -1.21
CA ASP A 77 5.93 -17.38 -1.63
C ASP A 77 5.19 -16.54 -2.66
N HIS A 78 4.10 -17.03 -3.21
CA HIS A 78 3.28 -16.29 -4.16
C HIS A 78 2.74 -14.99 -3.58
N PHE A 79 2.50 -14.93 -2.26
CA PHE A 79 2.13 -13.71 -1.55
C PHE A 79 3.23 -12.64 -1.62
N ALA A 80 4.49 -13.01 -1.34
CA ALA A 80 5.61 -12.08 -1.45
C ALA A 80 5.80 -11.60 -2.89
N ILE A 81 5.73 -12.50 -3.88
CA ILE A 81 5.86 -12.16 -5.31
C ILE A 81 4.75 -11.19 -5.74
N TYR A 82 3.50 -11.41 -5.31
CA TYR A 82 2.37 -10.52 -5.58
C TYR A 82 2.64 -9.09 -5.08
N PHE A 83 3.06 -8.94 -3.81
CA PHE A 83 3.36 -7.64 -3.25
C PHE A 83 4.58 -6.98 -3.91
N TRP A 84 5.60 -7.75 -4.25
CA TRP A 84 6.77 -7.24 -4.98
C TRP A 84 6.37 -6.67 -6.35
N CYS A 85 5.53 -7.38 -7.10
CA CYS A 85 5.00 -6.87 -8.37
C CYS A 85 4.19 -5.58 -8.17
N LEU A 86 3.36 -5.52 -7.13
CA LEU A 86 2.56 -4.35 -6.81
C LEU A 86 3.42 -3.14 -6.43
N PHE A 87 4.48 -3.34 -5.63
CA PHE A 87 5.41 -2.27 -5.27
C PHE A 87 6.17 -1.75 -6.48
N LEU A 88 6.67 -2.64 -7.35
CA LEU A 88 7.38 -2.26 -8.57
C LEU A 88 6.48 -1.52 -9.56
N ALA A 89 5.23 -1.96 -9.75
CA ALA A 89 4.26 -1.28 -10.59
C ALA A 89 3.93 0.13 -10.07
N ALA A 90 3.67 0.26 -8.77
CA ALA A 90 3.42 1.55 -8.14
C ALA A 90 4.62 2.50 -8.27
N THR A 91 5.83 1.96 -8.10
CA THR A 91 7.08 2.73 -8.23
C THR A 91 7.31 3.20 -9.66
N ALA A 92 7.07 2.35 -10.65
CA ALA A 92 7.18 2.74 -12.06
C ALA A 92 6.27 3.93 -12.39
N VAL A 93 5.00 3.89 -11.96
CA VAL A 93 4.07 5.01 -12.14
C VAL A 93 4.54 6.25 -11.39
N ALA A 94 5.00 6.11 -10.15
CA ALA A 94 5.51 7.22 -9.35
C ALA A 94 6.74 7.88 -9.99
N ILE A 95 7.67 7.10 -10.56
CA ILE A 95 8.82 7.64 -11.32
C ILE A 95 8.33 8.44 -12.53
N LEU A 96 7.38 7.91 -13.33
CA LEU A 96 6.82 8.62 -14.48
C LEU A 96 6.18 9.97 -14.08
N MET A 97 5.47 10.00 -12.95
CA MET A 97 4.88 11.22 -12.39
C MET A 97 5.96 12.21 -11.94
N SER A 98 7.08 11.72 -11.41
CA SER A 98 8.11 12.54 -10.80
C SER A 98 8.98 13.30 -11.80
N VAL A 99 9.16 12.81 -13.02
CA VAL A 99 10.05 13.42 -14.03
C VAL A 99 9.70 14.88 -14.27
N SER A 100 8.47 15.16 -14.71
CA SER A 100 8.03 16.52 -15.00
C SER A 100 7.81 17.36 -13.73
N TYR A 101 7.41 16.73 -12.63
CA TYR A 101 7.21 17.39 -11.35
C TYR A 101 8.52 18.01 -10.81
N LEU A 102 9.59 17.20 -10.77
CA LEU A 102 10.90 17.66 -10.25
C LEU A 102 11.55 18.72 -11.17
N GLU A 103 11.33 18.62 -12.49
CA GLU A 103 11.78 19.67 -13.42
C GLU A 103 11.10 21.00 -13.13
N THR A 104 9.78 20.98 -12.87
CA THR A 104 8.99 22.18 -12.54
C THR A 104 9.41 22.81 -11.20
N GLU A 105 9.68 21.97 -10.19
CA GLU A 105 10.12 22.43 -8.87
C GLU A 105 11.62 22.79 -8.82
N HIS A 106 12.38 22.57 -9.89
CA HIS A 106 13.85 22.77 -9.96
C HIS A 106 14.63 21.96 -8.91
N GLU A 107 14.09 20.82 -8.48
CA GLU A 107 14.69 19.93 -7.47
C GLU A 107 14.99 18.53 -8.07
N ASN A 108 15.44 18.49 -9.33
CA ASN A 108 15.75 17.22 -10.02
C ASN A 108 17.14 16.69 -9.58
N HIS A 109 17.14 15.91 -8.49
CA HIS A 109 18.33 15.29 -7.89
C HIS A 109 18.22 13.77 -7.89
N GLY A 110 19.34 13.07 -8.10
CA GLY A 110 19.40 11.61 -8.10
C GLY A 110 19.02 10.97 -6.78
N GLU A 111 19.27 11.67 -5.67
CA GLU A 111 18.92 11.23 -4.30
C GLU A 111 17.43 10.91 -4.16
N TYR A 112 16.55 11.63 -4.86
CA TYR A 112 15.11 11.37 -4.86
C TYR A 112 14.77 9.97 -5.35
N TYR A 113 15.31 9.59 -6.49
CA TYR A 113 15.07 8.27 -7.09
C TYR A 113 15.78 7.16 -6.31
N ALA A 114 16.98 7.42 -5.80
CA ALA A 114 17.72 6.46 -4.97
C ALA A 114 16.95 6.14 -3.69
N LEU A 115 16.41 7.14 -2.99
CA LEU A 115 15.58 6.95 -1.80
C LEU A 115 14.28 6.21 -2.11
N MET A 116 13.67 6.48 -3.26
CA MET A 116 12.46 5.74 -3.69
C MET A 116 12.78 4.25 -3.89
N LEU A 117 13.89 3.89 -4.57
CA LEU A 117 14.30 2.50 -4.75
C LEU A 117 14.66 1.81 -3.42
N LEU A 118 15.34 2.50 -2.50
CA LEU A 118 15.63 1.99 -1.16
C LEU A 118 14.36 1.75 -0.34
N ALA A 119 13.38 2.66 -0.43
CA ALA A 119 12.09 2.44 0.19
C ALA A 119 11.42 1.15 -0.32
N VAL A 120 11.45 0.90 -1.64
CA VAL A 120 10.89 -0.31 -2.24
C VAL A 120 11.66 -1.56 -1.81
N ALA A 121 12.99 -1.50 -1.71
CA ALA A 121 13.79 -2.61 -1.18
C ALA A 121 13.36 -2.97 0.26
N GLY A 122 13.13 -1.96 1.11
CA GLY A 122 12.57 -2.15 2.45
C GLY A 122 11.17 -2.78 2.44
N MET A 123 10.27 -2.32 1.55
CA MET A 123 8.93 -2.89 1.39
C MET A 123 8.99 -4.37 0.97
N MET A 124 9.91 -4.72 0.08
CA MET A 124 10.11 -6.11 -0.35
C MET A 124 10.56 -7.00 0.82
N CYS A 125 11.45 -6.49 1.69
CA CYS A 125 11.83 -7.19 2.93
C CYS A 125 10.62 -7.38 3.87
N MET A 126 9.74 -6.38 4.00
CA MET A 126 8.52 -6.49 4.83
C MET A 126 7.57 -7.57 4.32
N ALA A 127 7.38 -7.68 3.01
CA ALA A 127 6.48 -8.64 2.40
C ALA A 127 7.01 -10.08 2.45
N ALA A 128 8.32 -10.28 2.33
CA ALA A 128 8.97 -11.59 2.36
C ALA A 128 9.56 -11.93 3.74
N GLY A 129 9.46 -11.05 4.73
CA GLY A 129 9.99 -11.30 6.07
C GLY A 129 9.26 -12.45 6.77
N PHE A 130 10.00 -13.45 7.25
CA PHE A 130 9.50 -14.53 8.07
C PHE A 130 10.16 -14.56 9.45
N ASP A 131 10.95 -13.53 9.70
CA ASP A 131 11.61 -13.20 10.95
C ASP A 131 11.27 -11.75 11.32
N ILE A 132 10.89 -11.50 12.58
CA ILE A 132 10.46 -10.17 13.04
C ILE A 132 11.58 -9.13 12.94
N VAL A 133 12.85 -9.54 12.96
CA VAL A 133 14.00 -8.63 12.81
C VAL A 133 14.12 -8.18 11.34
N LEU A 134 13.98 -9.11 10.38
CA LEU A 134 14.00 -8.76 8.96
C LEU A 134 12.84 -7.83 8.59
N ILE A 135 11.64 -8.09 9.12
CA ILE A 135 10.46 -7.22 8.93
C ILE A 135 10.73 -5.84 9.51
N PHE A 136 11.30 -5.75 10.71
CA PHE A 136 11.61 -4.48 11.36
C PHE A 136 12.67 -3.68 10.59
N ILE A 137 13.75 -4.32 10.13
CA ILE A 137 14.78 -3.65 9.31
C ILE A 137 14.18 -3.15 7.99
N GLY A 138 13.35 -3.96 7.32
CA GLY A 138 12.64 -3.55 6.11
C GLY A 138 11.72 -2.35 6.35
N LEU A 139 11.00 -2.35 7.47
CA LEU A 139 10.16 -1.25 7.90
C LEU A 139 10.95 0.06 8.10
N GLU A 140 12.09 0.00 8.79
CA GLU A 140 12.92 1.18 9.06
C GLU A 140 13.59 1.70 7.77
N LEU A 141 14.07 0.82 6.89
CA LEU A 141 14.63 1.22 5.60
C LEU A 141 13.60 1.97 4.75
N MET A 142 12.37 1.45 4.66
CA MET A 142 11.26 2.13 3.99
C MET A 142 10.93 3.46 4.68
N ALA A 143 10.83 3.47 6.02
CA ALA A 143 10.40 4.61 6.80
C ALA A 143 11.38 5.79 6.70
N ILE A 144 12.67 5.56 6.94
CA ILE A 144 13.71 6.60 6.85
C ILE A 144 13.74 7.18 5.44
N SER A 145 13.71 6.33 4.41
CA SER A 145 13.67 6.78 3.01
C SER A 145 12.46 7.68 2.73
N THR A 146 11.28 7.31 3.22
CA THR A 146 10.06 8.10 3.00
C THR A 146 10.02 9.36 3.85
N TYR A 147 10.59 9.39 5.06
CA TYR A 147 10.70 10.63 5.86
C TYR A 147 11.49 11.71 5.10
N VAL A 148 12.62 11.32 4.48
CA VAL A 148 13.43 12.24 3.68
C VAL A 148 12.69 12.66 2.41
N LEU A 149 12.00 11.73 1.73
CA LEU A 149 11.21 12.04 0.53
C LEU A 149 10.05 13.00 0.79
N VAL A 150 9.40 12.94 1.95
CA VAL A 150 8.35 13.90 2.34
C VAL A 150 8.90 15.32 2.46
N GLY A 151 10.11 15.49 3.02
CA GLY A 151 10.80 16.77 3.16
C GLY A 151 11.70 17.14 1.98
N PHE A 152 11.51 16.54 0.80
CA PHE A 152 12.44 16.71 -0.31
C PHE A 152 12.46 18.14 -0.86
N LEU A 153 11.31 18.84 -0.85
CA LEU A 153 11.23 20.26 -1.22
C LEU A 153 11.74 21.14 -0.09
N ARG A 154 13.08 21.24 0.05
CA ARG A 154 13.78 21.90 1.17
C ARG A 154 13.38 23.36 1.37
N ARG A 155 12.93 24.05 0.32
CA ARG A 155 12.53 25.48 0.37
C ARG A 155 11.05 25.64 0.76
N ASP A 156 10.26 24.59 0.71
CA ASP A 156 8.86 24.60 1.11
C ASP A 156 8.73 24.32 2.61
N ARG A 157 8.22 25.32 3.35
CA ARG A 157 7.99 25.22 4.79
C ARG A 157 7.00 24.11 5.14
N ARG A 158 5.97 23.90 4.29
CA ARG A 158 4.96 22.85 4.50
C ARG A 158 5.61 21.46 4.38
N SER A 159 6.49 21.27 3.41
CA SER A 159 7.23 20.02 3.21
C SER A 159 8.13 19.70 4.41
N ASN A 160 8.87 20.69 4.92
CA ASN A 160 9.75 20.53 6.08
C ASN A 160 8.96 20.21 7.36
N GLU A 161 7.84 20.90 7.60
CA GLU A 161 6.95 20.65 8.75
C GLU A 161 6.34 19.26 8.68
N ALA A 162 5.85 18.84 7.51
CA ALA A 162 5.29 17.51 7.27
C ALA A 162 6.32 16.41 7.52
N ALA A 163 7.55 16.59 7.02
CA ALA A 163 8.64 15.64 7.24
C ALA A 163 8.99 15.50 8.72
N LEU A 164 9.08 16.61 9.45
CA LEU A 164 9.38 16.58 10.88
C LEU A 164 8.27 15.88 11.68
N LYS A 165 7.00 16.18 11.40
CA LYS A 165 5.86 15.52 12.04
C LYS A 165 5.86 14.01 11.73
N TYR A 166 6.10 13.65 10.47
CA TYR A 166 6.12 12.24 10.06
C TYR A 166 7.29 11.48 10.70
N LEU A 167 8.49 12.08 10.75
CA LEU A 167 9.65 11.51 11.41
C LEU A 167 9.41 11.30 12.92
N LEU A 168 8.95 12.33 13.65
CA LEU A 168 8.77 12.25 15.09
C LEU A 168 7.70 11.22 15.48
N LEU A 169 6.52 11.28 14.83
CA LEU A 169 5.44 10.34 15.11
C LEU A 169 5.81 8.92 14.65
N GLY A 170 6.52 8.81 13.51
CA GLY A 170 6.99 7.53 12.99
C GLY A 170 8.02 6.87 13.90
N ALA A 171 9.04 7.60 14.34
CA ALA A 171 10.06 7.08 15.25
C ALA A 171 9.46 6.64 16.59
N PHE A 172 8.51 7.41 17.14
CA PHE A 172 7.79 7.02 18.35
C PHE A 172 7.00 5.71 18.16
N SER A 173 6.28 5.59 17.04
CA SER A 173 5.54 4.38 16.69
C SER A 173 6.45 3.17 16.48
N SER A 174 7.59 3.36 15.80
CA SER A 174 8.60 2.30 15.62
C SER A 174 9.19 1.84 16.94
N GLY A 175 9.40 2.76 17.89
CA GLY A 175 9.83 2.41 19.26
C GLY A 175 8.81 1.54 20.01
N ILE A 176 7.51 1.89 19.92
CA ILE A 176 6.43 1.07 20.52
C ILE A 176 6.37 -0.31 19.82
N PHE A 177 6.51 -0.34 18.50
CA PHE A 177 6.51 -1.59 17.74
C PHE A 177 7.68 -2.48 18.13
N ALA A 178 8.91 -1.94 18.17
CA ALA A 178 10.12 -2.66 18.62
C ALA A 178 9.97 -3.21 20.04
N TYR A 179 9.37 -2.42 20.95
CA TYR A 179 9.08 -2.88 22.30
C TYR A 179 8.11 -4.07 22.28
N GLY A 180 7.04 -4.02 21.47
CA GLY A 180 6.13 -5.16 21.29
C GLY A 180 6.83 -6.41 20.77
N LEU A 181 7.69 -6.27 19.77
CA LEU A 181 8.49 -7.38 19.22
C LEU A 181 9.46 -7.95 20.26
N SER A 182 10.08 -7.10 21.08
CA SER A 182 10.97 -7.54 22.17
C SER A 182 10.25 -8.36 23.24
N LEU A 183 9.01 -7.98 23.58
CA LEU A 183 8.17 -8.76 24.49
C LEU A 183 7.76 -10.12 23.89
N ILE A 184 7.43 -10.16 22.59
CA ILE A 184 7.17 -11.43 21.87
C ILE A 184 8.40 -12.32 21.94
N TYR A 185 9.58 -11.77 21.65
CA TYR A 185 10.84 -12.50 21.77
C TYR A 185 11.11 -12.98 23.20
N GLY A 186 10.90 -12.14 24.20
CA GLY A 186 11.05 -12.50 25.63
C GLY A 186 10.14 -13.65 26.06
N LEU A 187 8.91 -13.71 25.52
CA LEU A 187 7.95 -14.79 25.79
C LEU A 187 8.30 -16.08 25.07
N THR A 188 8.77 -15.99 23.82
CA THR A 188 8.90 -17.14 22.91
C THR A 188 10.35 -17.63 22.74
N GLY A 189 11.34 -16.78 23.02
CA GLY A 189 12.77 -17.08 22.81
C GLY A 189 13.14 -17.26 21.34
N THR A 190 12.37 -16.70 20.40
CA THR A 190 12.60 -16.81 18.94
C THR A 190 12.10 -15.59 18.21
N THR A 191 12.73 -15.28 17.08
CA THR A 191 12.32 -14.20 16.15
C THR A 191 11.58 -14.72 14.92
N ASN A 192 11.61 -16.02 14.65
CA ASN A 192 10.96 -16.64 13.51
C ASN A 192 9.44 -16.76 13.73
N LEU A 193 8.65 -16.26 12.78
CA LEU A 193 7.18 -16.19 12.89
C LEU A 193 6.50 -17.54 13.08
N TYR A 194 7.01 -18.61 12.45
CA TYR A 194 6.46 -19.95 12.62
C TYR A 194 6.68 -20.46 14.06
N GLN A 195 7.90 -20.33 14.56
CA GLN A 195 8.23 -20.72 15.93
C GLN A 195 7.50 -19.87 16.98
N ILE A 196 7.30 -18.56 16.70
CA ILE A 196 6.48 -17.67 17.55
C ILE A 196 5.06 -18.24 17.64
N GLY A 197 4.43 -18.58 16.53
CA GLY A 197 3.08 -19.15 16.52
C GLY A 197 2.97 -20.44 17.35
N LEU A 198 3.94 -21.34 17.22
CA LEU A 198 3.97 -22.60 17.98
C LEU A 198 4.17 -22.38 19.48
N ARG A 199 5.10 -21.50 19.88
CA ARG A 199 5.47 -21.29 21.30
C ARG A 199 4.50 -20.36 22.02
N LEU A 200 3.88 -19.40 21.33
CA LEU A 200 2.94 -18.47 21.94
C LEU A 200 1.59 -19.14 22.29
N THR A 201 1.15 -20.10 21.50
CA THR A 201 -0.15 -20.77 21.69
C THR A 201 -0.34 -21.35 23.11
N PRO A 202 0.57 -22.17 23.68
CA PRO A 202 0.42 -22.67 25.05
C PRO A 202 0.57 -21.56 26.10
N LEU A 203 1.37 -20.51 25.83
CA LEU A 203 1.56 -19.41 26.78
C LEU A 203 0.30 -18.57 26.96
N VAL A 204 -0.47 -18.35 25.90
CA VAL A 204 -1.74 -17.60 25.95
C VAL A 204 -2.81 -18.33 26.74
N GLN A 205 -2.75 -19.67 26.79
CA GLN A 205 -3.68 -20.50 27.59
C GLN A 205 -3.33 -20.47 29.07
N ASN A 206 -2.07 -20.16 29.43
CA ASN A 206 -1.64 -20.06 30.81
C ASN A 206 -1.96 -18.67 31.40
N SER A 207 -2.73 -18.64 32.49
CA SER A 207 -3.16 -17.41 33.16
C SER A 207 -2.00 -16.51 33.62
N GLN A 208 -0.84 -17.08 33.93
CA GLN A 208 0.35 -16.34 34.37
C GLN A 208 0.97 -15.48 33.26
N TYR A 209 1.07 -16.01 32.04
CA TYR A 209 1.73 -15.32 30.90
C TYR A 209 0.76 -14.53 30.02
N LYS A 210 -0.54 -14.80 30.12
CA LYS A 210 -1.58 -14.17 29.30
C LYS A 210 -1.57 -12.63 29.35
N PRO A 211 -1.44 -11.96 30.53
CA PRO A 211 -1.40 -10.49 30.57
C PRO A 211 -0.22 -9.90 29.79
N LEU A 212 0.98 -10.51 29.92
CA LEU A 212 2.17 -10.07 29.20
C LEU A 212 2.04 -10.29 27.71
N ALA A 213 1.45 -11.42 27.28
CA ALA A 213 1.16 -11.68 25.87
C ALA A 213 0.16 -10.66 25.28
N ILE A 214 -0.84 -10.22 26.05
CA ILE A 214 -1.77 -9.17 25.63
C ILE A 214 -1.04 -7.83 25.47
N ILE A 215 -0.17 -7.45 26.39
CA ILE A 215 0.62 -6.21 26.28
C ILE A 215 1.53 -6.27 25.05
N ALA A 216 2.23 -7.39 24.83
CA ALA A 216 3.06 -7.61 23.65
C ALA A 216 2.27 -7.48 22.35
N LEU A 217 1.06 -8.05 22.29
CA LEU A 217 0.15 -7.93 21.16
C LEU A 217 -0.30 -6.48 20.94
N LEU A 218 -0.77 -5.80 21.98
CA LEU A 218 -1.30 -4.44 21.87
C LEU A 218 -0.22 -3.44 21.40
N THR A 219 0.99 -3.55 21.92
CA THR A 219 2.12 -2.70 21.50
C THR A 219 2.54 -3.01 20.05
N THR A 220 2.57 -4.27 19.66
CA THR A 220 2.84 -4.68 18.26
C THR A 220 1.77 -4.16 17.32
N ILE A 221 0.48 -4.36 17.63
CA ILE A 221 -0.65 -3.89 16.79
C ILE A 221 -0.66 -2.37 16.69
N THR A 222 -0.32 -1.63 17.74
CA THR A 222 -0.23 -0.16 17.69
C THR A 222 0.75 0.29 16.60
N GLY A 223 1.93 -0.30 16.51
CA GLY A 223 2.89 0.01 15.45
C GLY A 223 2.38 -0.37 14.06
N LEU A 224 1.71 -1.51 13.92
CA LEU A 224 1.10 -1.95 12.65
C LEU A 224 -0.02 -1.00 12.20
N LEU A 225 -0.92 -0.61 13.10
CA LEU A 225 -2.04 0.31 12.83
C LEU A 225 -1.54 1.72 12.46
N PHE A 226 -0.45 2.18 13.07
CA PHE A 226 0.19 3.45 12.68
C PHE A 226 0.64 3.42 11.22
N LYS A 227 1.29 2.35 10.76
CA LYS A 227 1.80 2.24 9.38
C LYS A 227 0.71 2.24 8.33
N ILE A 228 -0.43 1.65 8.61
CA ILE A 228 -1.59 1.70 7.70
C ILE A 228 -2.45 2.95 7.89
N ALA A 229 -2.10 3.82 8.87
CA ALA A 229 -2.82 5.03 9.23
C ALA A 229 -4.28 4.77 9.68
N ALA A 230 -4.49 3.75 10.53
CA ALA A 230 -5.79 3.51 11.16
C ALA A 230 -6.02 4.44 12.36
N ILE A 231 -7.26 4.86 12.60
CA ILE A 231 -7.61 5.67 13.78
C ILE A 231 -7.51 4.81 15.06
N PRO A 232 -6.85 5.31 16.13
CA PRO A 232 -6.44 6.69 16.38
C PRO A 232 -5.02 7.07 15.89
N PHE A 233 -4.28 6.18 15.28
CA PHE A 233 -2.87 6.35 14.91
C PHE A 233 -2.65 6.96 13.50
N HIS A 234 -3.61 7.71 12.99
CA HIS A 234 -3.66 8.24 11.61
C HIS A 234 -3.10 9.67 11.46
N GLN A 235 -2.83 10.38 12.56
CA GLN A 235 -2.58 11.82 12.61
C GLN A 235 -1.47 12.29 11.68
N TRP A 236 -0.47 11.45 11.42
CA TRP A 236 0.65 11.75 10.54
C TRP A 236 0.25 11.85 9.06
N ALA A 237 -0.76 11.08 8.63
CA ALA A 237 -1.03 10.87 7.20
C ALA A 237 -1.61 12.12 6.49
N PRO A 238 -2.59 12.87 7.03
CA PRO A 238 -3.07 14.08 6.36
C PRO A 238 -1.99 15.14 6.19
N ASP A 239 -1.16 15.37 7.20
CA ASP A 239 -0.11 16.38 7.17
C ASP A 239 1.05 15.96 6.25
N ALA A 240 1.46 14.67 6.31
CA ALA A 240 2.49 14.13 5.42
C ALA A 240 2.05 14.15 3.95
N TYR A 241 0.78 13.85 3.65
CA TYR A 241 0.27 13.85 2.27
C TYR A 241 0.13 15.26 1.71
N GLU A 242 -0.25 16.23 2.53
CA GLU A 242 -0.35 17.63 2.11
C GLU A 242 1.03 18.22 1.80
N GLY A 243 2.01 18.02 2.69
CA GLY A 243 3.33 18.66 2.58
C GLY A 243 4.31 17.94 1.66
N ALA A 244 4.14 16.64 1.39
CA ALA A 244 5.02 15.91 0.51
C ALA A 244 4.89 16.34 -0.97
N PRO A 245 5.96 16.17 -1.79
CA PRO A 245 5.83 16.22 -3.24
C PRO A 245 4.66 15.34 -3.71
N THR A 246 3.81 15.85 -4.62
CA THR A 246 2.55 15.16 -4.97
C THR A 246 2.76 13.75 -5.54
N SER A 247 3.86 13.54 -6.28
CA SER A 247 4.26 12.21 -6.75
C SER A 247 4.62 11.26 -5.60
N ILE A 248 5.29 11.77 -4.54
CA ILE A 248 5.57 11.00 -3.32
C ILE A 248 4.29 10.74 -2.52
N THR A 249 3.38 11.71 -2.46
CA THR A 249 2.07 11.48 -1.83
C THR A 249 1.34 10.31 -2.51
N GLY A 250 1.31 10.26 -3.84
CA GLY A 250 0.76 9.14 -4.61
C GLY A 250 1.47 7.82 -4.26
N PHE A 251 2.79 7.79 -4.29
CA PHE A 251 3.60 6.61 -3.96
C PHE A 251 3.34 6.11 -2.52
N MET A 252 3.34 7.02 -1.54
CA MET A 252 3.11 6.66 -0.13
C MET A 252 1.69 6.15 0.12
N SER A 253 0.71 6.75 -0.53
CA SER A 253 -0.71 6.38 -0.36
C SER A 253 -1.01 4.97 -0.83
N VAL A 254 -0.16 4.40 -1.69
CA VAL A 254 -0.32 3.09 -2.32
C VAL A 254 0.77 2.11 -1.86
N ALA A 255 2.02 2.29 -2.29
CA ALA A 255 3.09 1.32 -2.07
C ALA A 255 3.43 1.16 -0.58
N VAL A 256 3.62 2.27 0.14
CA VAL A 256 3.93 2.25 1.58
C VAL A 256 2.78 1.64 2.39
N LYS A 257 1.52 1.96 2.03
CA LYS A 257 0.36 1.33 2.67
C LYS A 257 0.25 -0.16 2.36
N ALA A 258 0.46 -0.55 1.11
CA ALA A 258 0.45 -1.97 0.74
C ALA A 258 1.54 -2.75 1.48
N ALA A 259 2.74 -2.17 1.69
CA ALA A 259 3.79 -2.76 2.51
C ALA A 259 3.37 -2.90 3.98
N GLY A 260 2.69 -1.88 4.54
CA GLY A 260 2.09 -1.95 5.86
C GLY A 260 1.08 -3.10 5.99
N TRP A 261 0.23 -3.30 4.97
CA TRP A 261 -0.70 -4.42 4.91
C TRP A 261 0.01 -5.78 4.76
N ALA A 262 1.04 -5.87 3.92
CA ALA A 262 1.83 -7.10 3.79
C ALA A 262 2.46 -7.49 5.14
N MET A 263 3.07 -6.53 5.83
CA MET A 263 3.66 -6.72 7.16
C MET A 263 2.60 -7.13 8.19
N LEU A 264 1.46 -6.45 8.23
CA LEU A 264 0.35 -6.75 9.15
C LEU A 264 -0.16 -8.18 8.96
N LEU A 265 -0.39 -8.58 7.70
CA LEU A 265 -0.83 -9.93 7.37
C LEU A 265 0.23 -10.99 7.76
N ARG A 266 1.53 -10.71 7.51
CA ARG A 266 2.61 -11.62 7.92
C ARG A 266 2.68 -11.80 9.43
N ILE A 267 2.61 -10.73 10.22
CA ILE A 267 2.78 -10.78 11.69
C ILE A 267 1.53 -11.34 12.38
N LEU A 268 0.33 -10.89 12.02
CA LEU A 268 -0.89 -11.44 12.60
C LEU A 268 -1.08 -12.90 12.22
N GLY A 269 -0.53 -13.27 11.08
CA GLY A 269 -0.60 -14.61 10.54
C GLY A 269 -1.96 -14.94 9.92
N PHE A 270 -1.95 -15.88 9.04
CA PHE A 270 -3.12 -16.55 8.49
C PHE A 270 -2.82 -18.03 8.34
N THR A 271 -3.87 -18.81 8.28
CA THR A 271 -3.76 -20.25 8.12
C THR A 271 -3.54 -20.58 6.65
N TYR A 272 -2.50 -21.33 6.36
CA TYR A 272 -2.17 -21.78 5.02
C TYR A 272 -2.27 -23.30 4.95
N THR A 273 -2.85 -23.83 3.88
CA THR A 273 -2.88 -25.27 3.65
C THR A 273 -1.78 -25.64 2.68
N PHE A 274 -0.77 -26.35 3.16
CA PHE A 274 0.35 -26.83 2.38
C PHE A 274 0.42 -28.35 2.46
N ASP A 275 0.42 -29.02 1.29
CA ASP A 275 0.50 -30.48 1.19
C ASP A 275 -0.50 -31.22 2.10
N GLY A 276 -1.75 -30.72 2.12
CA GLY A 276 -2.83 -31.26 2.97
C GLY A 276 -2.67 -30.98 4.47
N ARG A 277 -1.64 -30.24 4.88
CA ARG A 277 -1.40 -29.82 6.26
C ARG A 277 -1.77 -28.36 6.45
N VAL A 278 -2.49 -28.09 7.53
CA VAL A 278 -2.82 -26.74 7.95
C VAL A 278 -1.64 -26.17 8.74
N VAL A 279 -0.98 -25.16 8.18
CA VAL A 279 0.14 -24.47 8.81
C VAL A 279 -0.33 -23.06 9.22
N SER A 280 -0.15 -22.73 10.48
CA SER A 280 -0.45 -21.42 11.04
C SER A 280 0.82 -20.81 11.62
N TRP A 281 0.99 -19.51 11.47
CA TRP A 281 2.13 -18.79 12.03
C TRP A 281 1.73 -17.43 12.61
N GLY A 282 2.69 -16.71 13.20
CA GLY A 282 2.51 -15.39 13.76
C GLY A 282 1.65 -15.37 15.02
N LEU A 283 0.85 -14.33 15.16
CA LEU A 283 0.03 -14.07 16.35
C LEU A 283 -1.39 -14.64 16.26
N ILE A 284 -1.64 -15.63 15.42
CA ILE A 284 -2.99 -16.17 15.16
C ILE A 284 -3.68 -16.72 16.41
N SER A 285 -2.91 -17.27 17.37
CA SER A 285 -3.44 -17.73 18.66
C SER A 285 -4.03 -16.60 19.51
N MET A 286 -3.65 -15.35 19.26
CA MET A 286 -4.15 -14.16 19.93
C MET A 286 -5.41 -13.57 19.28
N ARG A 287 -5.96 -14.21 18.25
CA ARG A 287 -7.14 -13.78 17.53
C ARG A 287 -8.33 -13.40 18.42
N PRO A 288 -8.70 -14.14 19.47
CA PRO A 288 -9.80 -13.74 20.36
C PRO A 288 -9.60 -12.37 21.04
N VAL A 289 -8.35 -11.90 21.12
CA VAL A 289 -8.00 -10.60 21.71
C VAL A 289 -7.97 -9.50 20.65
N TYR A 290 -7.33 -9.74 19.48
CA TYR A 290 -7.17 -8.66 18.51
C TYR A 290 -8.40 -8.42 17.61
N VAL A 291 -9.26 -9.40 17.38
CA VAL A 291 -10.44 -9.20 16.51
C VAL A 291 -11.41 -8.17 17.09
N PRO A 292 -11.82 -8.20 18.38
CA PRO A 292 -12.65 -7.14 18.95
C PRO A 292 -12.00 -5.75 18.86
N LEU A 293 -10.67 -5.67 19.05
CA LEU A 293 -9.93 -4.42 18.87
C LEU A 293 -10.00 -3.92 17.42
N LEU A 294 -9.81 -4.80 16.44
CA LEU A 294 -9.89 -4.46 15.02
C LEU A 294 -11.29 -4.02 14.61
N VAL A 295 -12.34 -4.62 15.18
CA VAL A 295 -13.73 -4.17 14.97
C VAL A 295 -13.91 -2.72 15.44
N PHE A 296 -13.47 -2.40 16.65
CA PHE A 296 -13.53 -1.04 17.16
C PHE A 296 -12.72 -0.07 16.28
N VAL A 297 -11.47 -0.41 15.95
CA VAL A 297 -10.58 0.40 15.11
C VAL A 297 -11.17 0.59 13.71
N SER A 298 -11.75 -0.45 13.10
CA SER A 298 -12.37 -0.36 11.77
C SER A 298 -13.54 0.63 11.76
N ILE A 299 -14.47 0.52 12.72
CA ILE A 299 -15.61 1.44 12.85
C ILE A 299 -15.12 2.87 13.10
N ALA A 300 -14.20 3.05 14.06
CA ALA A 300 -13.63 4.36 14.36
C ALA A 300 -12.94 4.98 13.13
N THR A 301 -12.21 4.16 12.37
CA THR A 301 -11.49 4.61 11.16
C THR A 301 -12.46 5.03 10.06
N MET A 302 -13.47 4.22 9.76
CA MET A 302 -14.49 4.58 8.77
C MET A 302 -15.25 5.84 9.18
N THR A 303 -15.65 5.95 10.45
CA THR A 303 -16.40 7.10 10.97
C THR A 303 -15.55 8.37 10.91
N GLY A 304 -14.41 8.38 11.60
CA GLY A 304 -13.59 9.58 11.75
C GLY A 304 -13.03 10.07 10.42
N ALA A 305 -12.57 9.16 9.55
CA ALA A 305 -12.00 9.53 8.27
C ALA A 305 -13.04 10.10 7.29
N ASN A 306 -14.23 9.48 7.19
CA ASN A 306 -15.27 10.01 6.30
C ASN A 306 -15.77 11.39 6.76
N PHE A 307 -16.03 11.58 8.06
CA PHE A 307 -16.47 12.89 8.56
C PHE A 307 -15.38 13.96 8.38
N ALA A 308 -14.12 13.63 8.63
CA ALA A 308 -13.02 14.57 8.40
C ALA A 308 -12.87 14.93 6.91
N ALA A 309 -13.05 13.97 5.99
CA ALA A 309 -12.98 14.20 4.54
C ALA A 309 -14.04 15.19 4.04
N LEU A 310 -15.25 15.18 4.60
CA LEU A 310 -16.35 16.08 4.20
C LEU A 310 -16.00 17.56 4.34
N THR A 311 -15.21 17.92 5.35
CA THR A 311 -14.85 19.30 5.68
C THR A 311 -13.60 19.81 5.00
N GLN A 312 -12.85 18.95 4.29
CA GLN A 312 -11.60 19.34 3.66
C GLN A 312 -11.83 20.21 2.41
N THR A 313 -10.99 21.23 2.27
CA THR A 313 -10.86 22.07 1.08
C THR A 313 -9.60 21.74 0.28
N ASN A 314 -8.55 21.25 0.95
CA ASN A 314 -7.34 20.79 0.30
C ASN A 314 -7.53 19.38 -0.28
N THR A 315 -7.28 19.23 -1.57
CA THR A 315 -7.52 17.99 -2.32
C THR A 315 -6.62 16.85 -1.86
N LYS A 316 -5.35 17.14 -1.54
CA LYS A 316 -4.41 16.11 -1.04
C LYS A 316 -4.83 15.62 0.36
N ARG A 317 -5.26 16.53 1.25
CA ARG A 317 -5.80 16.14 2.57
C ARG A 317 -7.11 15.37 2.45
N LEU A 318 -7.99 15.78 1.54
CA LEU A 318 -9.24 15.04 1.27
C LEU A 318 -8.93 13.61 0.83
N LEU A 319 -8.01 13.42 -0.11
CA LEU A 319 -7.58 12.09 -0.55
C LEU A 319 -6.82 11.31 0.55
N ALA A 320 -6.14 12.01 1.47
CA ALA A 320 -5.53 11.37 2.64
C ALA A 320 -6.59 10.78 3.57
N TYR A 321 -7.64 11.53 3.92
CA TYR A 321 -8.75 11.02 4.72
C TYR A 321 -9.55 9.93 3.99
N SER A 322 -9.76 10.10 2.68
CA SER A 322 -10.28 9.01 1.82
C SER A 322 -9.44 7.75 1.97
N SER A 323 -8.12 7.86 1.87
CA SER A 323 -7.17 6.76 2.03
C SER A 323 -7.24 6.11 3.42
N ILE A 324 -7.50 6.88 4.48
CA ILE A 324 -7.73 6.36 5.84
C ILE A 324 -9.07 5.60 5.91
N ALA A 325 -10.14 6.14 5.30
CA ALA A 325 -11.44 5.45 5.24
C ALA A 325 -11.32 4.08 4.54
N HIS A 326 -10.53 4.00 3.45
CA HIS A 326 -10.27 2.74 2.75
C HIS A 326 -9.55 1.71 3.64
N VAL A 327 -8.66 2.14 4.54
CA VAL A 327 -8.07 1.24 5.56
C VAL A 327 -9.16 0.66 6.45
N GLY A 328 -10.15 1.45 6.86
CA GLY A 328 -11.30 0.97 7.63
C GLY A 328 -12.06 -0.15 6.92
N TYR A 329 -12.32 -0.02 5.61
CA TYR A 329 -12.95 -1.09 4.81
C TYR A 329 -12.07 -2.34 4.71
N MET A 330 -10.77 -2.18 4.48
CA MET A 330 -9.86 -3.32 4.42
C MET A 330 -9.73 -4.05 5.76
N LEU A 331 -9.81 -3.34 6.90
CA LEU A 331 -9.87 -3.97 8.22
C LEU A 331 -11.10 -4.87 8.39
N LEU A 332 -12.25 -4.52 7.79
CA LEU A 332 -13.42 -5.41 7.75
C LEU A 332 -13.09 -6.74 7.05
N GLY A 333 -12.33 -6.69 5.94
CA GLY A 333 -11.85 -7.89 5.25
C GLY A 333 -10.94 -8.75 6.13
N LEU A 334 -10.07 -8.12 6.93
CA LEU A 334 -9.20 -8.81 7.88
C LEU A 334 -10.02 -9.51 8.98
N ILE A 335 -11.04 -8.84 9.53
CA ILE A 335 -11.94 -9.40 10.54
C ILE A 335 -12.65 -10.64 9.98
N ALA A 336 -13.20 -10.56 8.77
CA ALA A 336 -13.85 -11.68 8.10
C ALA A 336 -12.86 -12.81 7.78
N GLY A 337 -11.69 -12.50 7.23
CA GLY A 337 -10.65 -13.46 6.85
C GLY A 337 -10.05 -14.22 8.04
N THR A 338 -10.19 -13.68 9.25
CA THR A 338 -9.79 -14.35 10.48
C THR A 338 -10.94 -15.11 11.15
N ALA A 339 -12.19 -15.00 10.65
CA ALA A 339 -13.37 -15.54 11.33
C ALA A 339 -13.47 -17.07 11.30
N THR A 340 -13.02 -17.74 10.24
CA THR A 340 -13.00 -19.21 10.12
C THR A 340 -11.69 -19.68 9.50
N GLN A 341 -11.25 -20.88 9.85
CA GLN A 341 -9.98 -21.46 9.36
C GLN A 341 -9.95 -21.67 7.83
N LEU A 342 -11.07 -21.55 7.13
CA LEU A 342 -11.22 -21.85 5.71
C LEU A 342 -11.62 -20.65 4.86
N ASN A 343 -11.94 -19.48 5.45
CA ASN A 343 -12.44 -18.36 4.68
C ASN A 343 -11.30 -17.39 4.28
N ALA A 344 -10.63 -17.74 3.17
CA ALA A 344 -9.63 -16.88 2.55
C ALA A 344 -10.23 -15.63 1.86
N ASP A 345 -11.58 -15.57 1.72
CA ASP A 345 -12.25 -14.52 0.93
C ASP A 345 -12.08 -13.11 1.52
N GLY A 346 -11.98 -12.98 2.84
CA GLY A 346 -11.67 -11.71 3.48
C GLY A 346 -10.26 -11.20 3.12
N ILE A 347 -9.25 -12.08 3.17
CA ILE A 347 -7.87 -11.74 2.77
C ILE A 347 -7.79 -11.51 1.26
N LYS A 348 -8.48 -12.34 0.46
CA LYS A 348 -8.64 -12.14 -0.99
C LYS A 348 -9.22 -10.76 -1.30
N GLY A 349 -10.27 -10.35 -0.59
CA GLY A 349 -10.85 -9.01 -0.72
C GLY A 349 -9.83 -7.90 -0.46
N ILE A 350 -8.95 -8.04 0.56
CA ILE A 350 -7.88 -7.07 0.86
C ILE A 350 -6.88 -7.00 -0.30
N LEU A 351 -6.42 -8.14 -0.83
CA LEU A 351 -5.44 -8.16 -1.93
C LEU A 351 -6.04 -7.54 -3.20
N ILE A 352 -7.26 -7.92 -3.59
CA ILE A 352 -7.97 -7.29 -4.72
C ILE A 352 -8.09 -5.79 -4.50
N TYR A 353 -8.44 -5.37 -3.28
CA TYR A 353 -8.58 -3.97 -2.92
C TYR A 353 -7.27 -3.20 -3.10
N LEU A 354 -6.15 -3.72 -2.59
CA LEU A 354 -4.84 -3.09 -2.72
C LEU A 354 -4.40 -2.97 -4.17
N LEU A 355 -4.64 -4.01 -5.00
CA LEU A 355 -4.34 -3.98 -6.43
C LEU A 355 -5.10 -2.86 -7.14
N VAL A 356 -6.40 -2.82 -6.96
CA VAL A 356 -7.28 -1.84 -7.57
C VAL A 356 -6.94 -0.43 -7.08
N TYR A 357 -6.77 -0.30 -5.77
CA TYR A 357 -6.43 0.95 -5.11
C TYR A 357 -5.12 1.55 -5.66
N THR A 358 -4.16 0.69 -6.02
CA THR A 358 -2.89 1.11 -6.61
C THR A 358 -3.10 1.97 -7.85
N PHE A 359 -3.91 1.53 -8.79
CA PHE A 359 -4.09 2.26 -10.05
C PHE A 359 -5.02 3.46 -9.92
N MET A 360 -6.17 3.31 -9.25
CA MET A 360 -7.13 4.41 -9.13
C MET A 360 -6.60 5.57 -8.29
N ASN A 361 -5.85 5.29 -7.22
CA ASN A 361 -5.34 6.36 -6.35
C ASN A 361 -4.09 7.03 -6.94
N LEU A 362 -3.14 6.26 -7.51
CA LEU A 362 -2.02 6.85 -8.26
C LEU A 362 -2.52 7.68 -9.44
N GLY A 363 -3.56 7.22 -10.15
CA GLY A 363 -4.18 7.98 -11.22
C GLY A 363 -4.76 9.32 -10.74
N ALA A 364 -5.44 9.34 -9.61
CA ALA A 364 -5.95 10.57 -9.02
C ALA A 364 -4.82 11.56 -8.68
N PHE A 365 -3.73 11.07 -8.04
CA PHE A 365 -2.56 11.90 -7.76
C PHE A 365 -1.80 12.30 -9.02
N ALA A 366 -1.80 11.49 -10.09
CA ALA A 366 -1.21 11.86 -11.37
C ALA A 366 -1.96 13.03 -12.02
N VAL A 367 -3.30 13.09 -11.92
CA VAL A 367 -4.06 14.26 -12.37
C VAL A 367 -3.66 15.50 -11.56
N ILE A 368 -3.64 15.43 -10.22
CA ILE A 368 -3.24 16.56 -9.37
C ILE A 368 -1.80 17.00 -9.70
N THR A 369 -0.88 16.06 -9.89
CA THR A 369 0.50 16.35 -10.28
C THR A 369 0.58 17.07 -11.62
N SER A 370 -0.27 16.72 -12.59
CA SER A 370 -0.28 17.34 -13.91
C SER A 370 -0.68 18.81 -13.89
N LEU A 371 -1.48 19.23 -12.93
CA LEU A 371 -1.94 20.63 -12.77
C LEU A 371 -0.84 21.54 -12.24
N ARG A 372 0.11 21.02 -11.46
CA ARG A 372 1.22 21.81 -10.89
C ARG A 372 2.24 22.29 -11.92
N HIS A 373 2.23 21.73 -13.12
CA HIS A 373 3.14 22.09 -14.20
C HIS A 373 3.03 23.55 -14.67
N ARG A 374 2.01 24.32 -14.25
CA ARG A 374 1.69 25.62 -14.84
C ARG A 374 1.36 26.75 -13.89
N ASN A 375 1.95 26.81 -12.73
CA ASN A 375 1.60 27.79 -11.69
C ASN A 375 0.17 27.62 -11.11
N VAL A 376 -0.56 26.58 -11.51
CA VAL A 376 -1.77 26.14 -10.80
C VAL A 376 -1.31 25.21 -9.70
N ILE A 377 -1.51 25.58 -8.47
CA ILE A 377 -1.00 24.84 -7.32
C ILE A 377 -1.67 23.46 -7.23
N GLY A 378 -2.94 23.30 -7.62
CA GLY A 378 -3.68 22.02 -7.70
C GLY A 378 -3.96 21.37 -6.34
N ASP A 379 -3.56 21.99 -5.25
CA ASP A 379 -3.71 21.46 -3.90
C ASP A 379 -5.09 21.79 -3.31
N GLU A 380 -5.72 22.90 -3.70
CA GLU A 380 -7.05 23.29 -3.23
C GLU A 380 -8.15 22.80 -4.18
N LEU A 381 -9.33 22.58 -3.64
CA LEU A 381 -10.48 22.11 -4.42
C LEU A 381 -10.89 23.14 -5.50
N ASP A 382 -10.72 24.43 -5.17
CA ASP A 382 -11.04 25.53 -6.09
C ASP A 382 -10.11 25.59 -7.31
N ASP A 383 -8.88 25.06 -7.21
CA ASP A 383 -7.93 24.94 -8.32
C ASP A 383 -8.45 23.99 -9.41
N LEU A 384 -9.35 23.07 -9.04
CA LEU A 384 -10.01 22.13 -9.97
C LEU A 384 -11.22 22.73 -10.69
N ASN A 385 -11.66 23.95 -10.33
CA ASN A 385 -12.85 24.56 -10.91
C ASN A 385 -12.72 24.69 -12.43
N GLY A 386 -13.72 24.13 -13.14
CA GLY A 386 -13.79 24.16 -14.59
C GLY A 386 -12.67 23.41 -15.31
N LEU A 387 -12.02 22.44 -14.64
CA LEU A 387 -10.93 21.64 -15.23
C LEU A 387 -11.32 21.02 -16.57
N TYR A 388 -12.57 20.59 -16.73
CA TYR A 388 -13.05 19.99 -17.97
C TYR A 388 -12.87 20.91 -19.20
N SER A 389 -12.98 22.22 -19.07
CA SER A 389 -12.78 23.16 -20.17
C SER A 389 -11.29 23.37 -20.52
N ARG A 390 -10.38 23.19 -19.54
CA ARG A 390 -8.92 23.42 -19.66
C ARG A 390 -8.17 22.13 -20.04
N ALA A 391 -8.55 21.01 -19.42
CA ALA A 391 -7.91 19.72 -19.56
C ALA A 391 -8.98 18.60 -19.53
N PRO A 392 -9.71 18.38 -20.63
CA PRO A 392 -10.87 17.48 -20.65
C PRO A 392 -10.50 16.01 -20.39
N VAL A 393 -9.34 15.56 -20.85
CA VAL A 393 -8.89 14.17 -20.66
C VAL A 393 -8.61 13.90 -19.18
N GLU A 394 -7.90 14.82 -18.52
CA GLU A 394 -7.56 14.74 -17.10
C GLU A 394 -8.81 14.81 -16.23
N ALA A 395 -9.75 15.67 -16.56
CA ALA A 395 -11.01 15.79 -15.85
C ALA A 395 -11.85 14.50 -15.96
N VAL A 396 -11.92 13.89 -17.14
CA VAL A 396 -12.62 12.61 -17.33
C VAL A 396 -11.92 11.47 -16.59
N LEU A 397 -10.59 11.40 -16.68
CA LEU A 397 -9.82 10.38 -15.94
C LEU A 397 -10.00 10.55 -14.42
N MET A 398 -9.94 11.79 -13.90
CA MET A 398 -10.18 12.07 -12.48
C MET A 398 -11.59 11.63 -12.07
N LEU A 399 -12.61 11.89 -12.90
CA LEU A 399 -13.97 11.39 -12.65
C LEU A 399 -14.01 9.86 -12.58
N VAL A 400 -13.36 9.17 -13.51
CA VAL A 400 -13.26 7.69 -13.48
C VAL A 400 -12.60 7.21 -12.20
N PHE A 401 -11.49 7.84 -11.76
CA PHE A 401 -10.82 7.48 -10.52
C PHE A 401 -11.70 7.75 -9.29
N MET A 402 -12.40 8.89 -9.23
CA MET A 402 -13.30 9.23 -8.12
C MET A 402 -14.48 8.26 -8.02
N LEU A 403 -15.12 7.92 -9.15
CA LEU A 403 -16.20 6.95 -9.18
C LEU A 403 -15.71 5.53 -8.83
N SER A 404 -14.48 5.18 -9.24
CA SER A 404 -13.84 3.92 -8.85
C SER A 404 -13.56 3.87 -7.34
N LEU A 405 -13.01 4.93 -6.74
CA LEU A 405 -12.80 5.05 -5.29
C LEU A 405 -14.14 4.97 -4.52
N ALA A 406 -15.19 5.56 -5.05
CA ALA A 406 -16.53 5.41 -4.50
C ALA A 406 -17.04 3.96 -4.52
N GLY A 407 -16.56 3.15 -5.48
CA GLY A 407 -16.96 1.75 -5.64
C GLY A 407 -18.17 1.56 -6.54
N ILE A 408 -18.32 2.41 -7.57
CA ILE A 408 -19.45 2.34 -8.52
C ILE A 408 -19.13 1.32 -9.63
N PRO A 409 -20.03 0.34 -9.88
CA PRO A 409 -19.91 -0.55 -11.04
C PRO A 409 -19.99 0.24 -12.37
N PRO A 410 -19.30 -0.14 -13.43
CA PRO A 410 -18.43 -1.32 -13.60
C PRO A 410 -16.94 -1.04 -13.35
N LEU A 411 -16.60 -0.08 -12.48
CA LEU A 411 -15.22 0.31 -12.23
C LEU A 411 -14.51 -0.62 -11.23
N ALA A 412 -13.18 -0.60 -11.27
CA ALA A 412 -12.34 -1.52 -10.53
C ALA A 412 -12.57 -1.51 -8.99
N GLY A 413 -12.80 -0.33 -8.39
CA GLY A 413 -13.02 -0.18 -6.94
C GLY A 413 -14.23 -0.89 -6.39
N PHE A 414 -15.23 -1.19 -7.23
CA PHE A 414 -16.38 -2.01 -6.88
C PHE A 414 -15.95 -3.41 -6.41
N TRP A 415 -15.06 -4.07 -7.12
CA TRP A 415 -14.65 -5.44 -6.85
C TRP A 415 -13.94 -5.59 -5.49
N GLY A 416 -13.10 -4.62 -5.13
CA GLY A 416 -12.45 -4.63 -3.81
C GLY A 416 -13.46 -4.60 -2.67
N LYS A 417 -14.44 -3.69 -2.72
CA LYS A 417 -15.52 -3.59 -1.72
C LYS A 417 -16.44 -4.82 -1.73
N TYR A 418 -16.79 -5.30 -2.93
CA TYR A 418 -17.67 -6.46 -3.11
C TYR A 418 -17.15 -7.69 -2.35
N PHE A 419 -15.90 -8.09 -2.56
CA PHE A 419 -15.33 -9.26 -1.89
C PHE A 419 -15.22 -9.08 -0.36
N ILE A 420 -14.92 -7.88 0.11
CA ILE A 420 -14.89 -7.59 1.56
C ILE A 420 -16.29 -7.73 2.16
N PHE A 421 -17.31 -7.13 1.55
CA PHE A 421 -18.67 -7.21 2.08
C PHE A 421 -19.26 -8.62 1.95
N LEU A 422 -18.97 -9.31 0.85
CA LEU A 422 -19.37 -10.70 0.67
C LEU A 422 -18.79 -11.58 1.79
N SER A 423 -17.49 -11.47 2.09
CA SER A 423 -16.85 -12.25 3.15
C SER A 423 -17.43 -11.97 4.54
N LEU A 424 -17.88 -10.73 4.82
CA LEU A 424 -18.57 -10.39 6.07
C LEU A 424 -19.96 -11.06 6.16
N ILE A 425 -20.69 -11.12 5.05
CA ILE A 425 -22.00 -11.77 4.99
C ILE A 425 -21.84 -13.27 5.21
N GLU A 426 -20.89 -13.91 4.54
CA GLU A 426 -20.60 -15.34 4.66
C GLU A 426 -20.15 -15.74 6.07
N THR A 427 -19.48 -14.83 6.79
CA THR A 427 -19.05 -15.04 8.18
C THR A 427 -20.07 -14.59 9.24
N GLY A 428 -21.27 -14.15 8.82
CA GLY A 428 -22.37 -13.75 9.72
C GLY A 428 -22.21 -12.36 10.33
N HIS A 429 -21.25 -11.55 9.86
CA HIS A 429 -21.02 -10.19 10.37
C HIS A 429 -21.87 -9.13 9.66
N TYR A 430 -23.20 -9.36 9.59
CA TYR A 430 -24.17 -8.53 8.84
C TYR A 430 -24.15 -7.06 9.26
N VAL A 431 -24.02 -6.76 10.57
CA VAL A 431 -23.96 -5.39 11.08
C VAL A 431 -22.74 -4.64 10.54
N LEU A 432 -21.58 -5.28 10.52
CA LEU A 432 -20.36 -4.69 9.99
C LEU A 432 -20.44 -4.48 8.47
N ALA A 433 -21.04 -5.42 7.75
CA ALA A 433 -21.30 -5.26 6.31
C ALA A 433 -22.22 -4.06 6.03
N SER A 434 -23.31 -3.93 6.77
CA SER A 434 -24.27 -2.81 6.65
C SER A 434 -23.61 -1.47 6.96
N LEU A 435 -22.80 -1.39 8.01
CA LEU A 435 -22.02 -0.18 8.35
C LEU A 435 -21.02 0.16 7.24
N GLY A 436 -20.31 -0.83 6.69
CA GLY A 436 -19.37 -0.63 5.59
C GLY A 436 -20.04 -0.04 4.36
N VAL A 437 -21.22 -0.55 3.97
CA VAL A 437 -22.02 0.00 2.87
C VAL A 437 -22.45 1.43 3.17
N LEU A 438 -22.98 1.69 4.38
CA LEU A 438 -23.40 3.03 4.80
C LEU A 438 -22.25 4.05 4.69
N TYR A 439 -21.07 3.73 5.22
CA TYR A 439 -19.92 4.62 5.13
C TYR A 439 -19.40 4.80 3.70
N SER A 440 -19.59 3.81 2.81
CA SER A 440 -19.29 3.99 1.38
C SER A 440 -20.15 5.05 0.71
N VAL A 441 -21.42 5.22 1.15
CA VAL A 441 -22.32 6.29 0.68
C VAL A 441 -21.82 7.66 1.12
N PHE A 442 -21.34 7.81 2.37
CA PHE A 442 -20.69 9.06 2.79
C PHE A 442 -19.45 9.37 1.93
N GLY A 443 -18.68 8.34 1.57
CA GLY A 443 -17.54 8.48 0.67
C GLY A 443 -17.90 9.06 -0.69
N LEU A 444 -19.01 8.63 -1.26
CA LEU A 444 -19.48 9.12 -2.56
C LEU A 444 -19.63 10.64 -2.58
N TYR A 445 -20.10 11.25 -1.49
CA TYR A 445 -20.34 12.70 -1.43
C TYR A 445 -19.08 13.52 -1.70
N TYR A 446 -17.96 13.25 -1.03
CA TYR A 446 -16.77 14.07 -1.22
C TYR A 446 -16.06 13.76 -2.55
N TYR A 447 -16.24 12.58 -3.15
CA TYR A 447 -15.79 12.32 -4.51
C TYR A 447 -16.61 13.09 -5.54
N LEU A 448 -17.94 13.17 -5.35
CA LEU A 448 -18.80 14.00 -6.19
C LEU A 448 -18.53 15.49 -6.00
N LYS A 449 -18.08 15.95 -4.82
CA LYS A 449 -17.64 17.33 -4.59
C LYS A 449 -16.47 17.70 -5.51
N ILE A 450 -15.47 16.81 -5.67
CA ILE A 450 -14.37 16.98 -6.64
C ILE A 450 -14.92 17.02 -8.07
N ALA A 451 -15.77 16.08 -8.44
CA ALA A 451 -16.38 16.03 -9.78
C ALA A 451 -17.18 17.32 -10.09
N ASN A 452 -17.97 17.79 -9.12
CA ASN A 452 -18.74 19.03 -9.27
C ASN A 452 -17.82 20.24 -9.52
N ALA A 453 -16.73 20.38 -8.80
CA ALA A 453 -15.76 21.46 -9.04
C ALA A 453 -15.21 21.42 -10.48
N MET A 454 -14.82 20.23 -10.97
CA MET A 454 -14.23 20.06 -12.29
C MET A 454 -15.19 20.35 -13.46
N PHE A 455 -16.46 19.99 -13.32
CA PHE A 455 -17.43 20.07 -14.43
C PHE A 455 -18.37 21.28 -14.35
N MET A 456 -18.70 21.75 -13.13
CA MET A 456 -19.65 22.83 -12.89
C MET A 456 -19.01 24.11 -12.32
N GLY A 457 -17.75 24.05 -11.90
CA GLY A 457 -17.00 25.19 -11.39
C GLY A 457 -16.85 26.28 -12.46
N LYS A 458 -16.88 27.54 -12.05
CA LYS A 458 -16.67 28.68 -12.96
C LYS A 458 -15.19 28.82 -13.32
N VAL A 459 -14.89 28.97 -14.60
CA VAL A 459 -13.55 29.25 -15.11
C VAL A 459 -13.33 30.75 -15.13
N GLU A 460 -12.22 31.24 -14.58
CA GLU A 460 -11.79 32.61 -14.81
C GLU A 460 -11.34 32.78 -16.27
N LYS A 461 -11.83 33.83 -16.94
CA LYS A 461 -11.56 34.09 -18.36
C LYS A 461 -10.07 34.25 -18.61
N GLY A 462 -9.49 33.46 -19.52
CA GLY A 462 -8.12 33.67 -20.03
C GLY A 462 -7.16 32.50 -19.87
N GLU A 463 -7.59 31.37 -19.32
CA GLU A 463 -6.69 30.21 -19.12
C GLU A 463 -6.61 29.32 -20.39
N GLU A 464 -5.40 29.21 -20.95
CA GLU A 464 -5.09 28.36 -22.11
C GLU A 464 -5.09 26.87 -21.76
N ARG A 465 -5.24 26.00 -22.78
CA ARG A 465 -5.11 24.55 -22.64
C ARG A 465 -3.75 24.15 -22.07
N LEU A 466 -3.76 23.24 -21.13
CA LEU A 466 -2.57 22.77 -20.41
C LEU A 466 -1.81 21.69 -21.25
N PRO A 467 -0.56 21.88 -21.78
CA PRO A 467 0.22 20.79 -22.33
C PRO A 467 0.74 19.89 -21.21
N ILE A 468 0.66 18.58 -21.42
CA ILE A 468 1.10 17.56 -20.49
C ILE A 468 2.34 16.88 -21.04
N SER A 469 3.31 16.59 -20.17
CA SER A 469 4.52 15.87 -20.54
C SER A 469 4.21 14.44 -21.01
N VAL A 470 5.07 13.87 -21.83
CA VAL A 470 4.91 12.50 -22.33
C VAL A 470 4.90 11.49 -21.19
N THR A 471 5.76 11.67 -20.18
CA THR A 471 5.82 10.79 -18.99
C THR A 471 4.53 10.82 -18.19
N MET A 472 3.93 12.00 -18.01
CA MET A 472 2.65 12.15 -17.32
C MET A 472 1.50 11.52 -18.12
N ARG A 473 1.47 11.68 -19.47
CA ARG A 473 0.49 10.99 -20.31
C ARG A 473 0.60 9.48 -20.18
N ALA A 474 1.82 8.94 -20.11
CA ALA A 474 2.05 7.52 -19.92
C ALA A 474 1.52 7.06 -18.54
N ALA A 475 1.78 7.82 -17.46
CA ALA A 475 1.27 7.52 -16.12
C ALA A 475 -0.26 7.53 -16.07
N LEU A 476 -0.90 8.57 -16.62
CA LEU A 476 -2.36 8.70 -16.69
C LEU A 476 -3.00 7.62 -17.57
N GLY A 477 -2.39 7.33 -18.73
CA GLY A 477 -2.86 6.28 -19.64
C GLY A 477 -2.80 4.90 -18.99
N LEU A 478 -1.68 4.57 -18.35
CA LEU A 478 -1.49 3.28 -17.69
C LEU A 478 -2.48 3.11 -16.52
N THR A 479 -2.61 4.11 -15.65
CA THR A 479 -3.51 4.05 -14.48
C THR A 479 -4.99 4.04 -14.90
N GLY A 480 -5.37 4.84 -15.89
CA GLY A 480 -6.73 4.89 -16.41
C GLY A 480 -7.13 3.58 -17.11
N LEU A 481 -6.28 3.06 -18.00
CA LEU A 481 -6.51 1.79 -18.68
C LEU A 481 -6.57 0.62 -17.67
N ALA A 482 -5.66 0.56 -16.69
CA ALA A 482 -5.69 -0.48 -15.67
C ALA A 482 -6.98 -0.42 -14.84
N THR A 483 -7.43 0.78 -14.44
CA THR A 483 -8.67 0.95 -13.67
C THR A 483 -9.90 0.47 -14.44
N LEU A 484 -9.99 0.80 -15.75
CA LEU A 484 -11.09 0.35 -16.61
C LEU A 484 -11.00 -1.15 -16.90
N TYR A 485 -9.80 -1.64 -17.21
CA TYR A 485 -9.59 -3.05 -17.56
C TYR A 485 -9.92 -3.99 -16.41
N ILE A 486 -9.43 -3.69 -15.18
CA ILE A 486 -9.74 -4.47 -13.99
C ILE A 486 -11.25 -4.40 -13.68
N GLY A 487 -11.88 -3.24 -13.89
CA GLY A 487 -13.31 -3.08 -13.64
C GLY A 487 -14.18 -3.95 -14.54
N ILE A 488 -13.87 -3.98 -15.84
CA ILE A 488 -14.67 -4.68 -16.87
C ILE A 488 -14.34 -6.18 -16.93
N LEU A 489 -13.06 -6.55 -16.72
CA LEU A 489 -12.57 -7.94 -16.83
C LEU A 489 -11.90 -8.39 -15.51
N PRO A 490 -12.65 -8.52 -14.41
CA PRO A 490 -12.08 -8.78 -13.08
C PRO A 490 -11.50 -10.19 -12.93
N ASN A 491 -11.98 -11.17 -13.70
CA ASN A 491 -11.66 -12.60 -13.51
C ASN A 491 -10.15 -12.88 -13.51
N GLN A 492 -9.39 -12.27 -14.44
CA GLN A 492 -7.95 -12.46 -14.53
C GLN A 492 -7.22 -12.00 -13.26
N PHE A 493 -7.69 -10.91 -12.65
CA PHE A 493 -7.12 -10.35 -11.43
C PHE A 493 -7.56 -11.12 -10.18
N ILE A 494 -8.78 -11.67 -10.21
CA ILE A 494 -9.26 -12.58 -9.16
C ILE A 494 -8.42 -13.87 -9.17
N GLU A 495 -8.11 -14.42 -10.35
CA GLU A 495 -7.23 -15.57 -10.50
C GLU A 495 -5.80 -15.28 -10.02
N LEU A 496 -5.25 -14.09 -10.36
CA LEU A 496 -3.95 -13.64 -9.85
C LEU A 496 -3.92 -13.59 -8.32
N VAL A 497 -4.97 -13.09 -7.67
CA VAL A 497 -5.05 -13.05 -6.21
C VAL A 497 -5.25 -14.44 -5.62
N ASN A 498 -6.04 -15.30 -6.24
CA ASN A 498 -6.17 -16.71 -5.84
C ASN A 498 -4.81 -17.42 -5.89
N TRP A 499 -4.03 -17.19 -6.96
CA TRP A 499 -2.66 -17.70 -7.07
C TRP A 499 -1.76 -17.14 -5.96
N ALA A 500 -1.84 -15.84 -5.66
CA ALA A 500 -1.07 -15.19 -4.60
C ALA A 500 -1.36 -15.78 -3.21
N LEU A 501 -2.57 -16.24 -2.97
CA LEU A 501 -2.99 -16.88 -1.73
C LEU A 501 -2.75 -18.41 -1.73
N GLY A 502 -2.18 -18.97 -2.81
CA GLY A 502 -1.99 -20.41 -2.93
C GLY A 502 -3.31 -21.20 -3.01
N ILE A 503 -4.41 -20.53 -3.31
CA ILE A 503 -5.70 -21.16 -3.56
C ILE A 503 -5.64 -21.75 -4.98
N VAL A 504 -4.92 -22.87 -5.12
CA VAL A 504 -4.97 -23.65 -6.34
C VAL A 504 -6.39 -24.22 -6.41
N GLN A 505 -7.15 -23.83 -7.43
CA GLN A 505 -8.38 -24.50 -7.78
C GLN A 505 -8.02 -25.97 -8.10
N ASN A 506 -8.18 -26.84 -7.13
CA ASN A 506 -8.17 -28.27 -7.39
C ASN A 506 -9.43 -28.52 -8.25
N PRO A 507 -9.30 -28.94 -9.53
CA PRO A 507 -10.45 -29.13 -10.42
C PRO A 507 -11.47 -30.13 -9.89
N ALA A 508 -11.10 -30.93 -8.87
CA ALA A 508 -12.01 -31.82 -8.14
C ALA A 508 -12.92 -31.06 -7.14
N VAL A 509 -12.51 -29.92 -6.60
CA VAL A 509 -13.32 -29.11 -5.65
C VAL A 509 -14.25 -28.15 -6.39
N ALA A 510 -13.88 -27.67 -7.58
CA ALA A 510 -14.74 -26.84 -8.42
C ALA A 510 -16.04 -27.55 -8.88
N LYS A 511 -16.09 -28.87 -8.85
CA LYS A 511 -17.29 -29.68 -9.15
C LYS A 511 -18.26 -29.86 -7.98
N LEU A 512 -17.89 -29.40 -6.77
CA LEU A 512 -18.74 -29.52 -5.57
C LEU A 512 -19.44 -28.19 -5.20
N THR A 513 -19.18 -27.11 -5.94
CA THR A 513 -19.74 -25.78 -5.70
C THR A 513 -20.70 -25.31 -6.80
N HIS A 514 -21.19 -26.22 -7.64
CA HIS A 514 -22.30 -26.01 -8.59
C HIS A 514 -23.50 -26.87 -8.23
#